data_be5533411e201b84bce834722207c59a
#
_entry.id   be5533411e201b84bce834722207c59a
#
_cell.length_a   1.000
_cell.length_b   1.000
_cell.length_c   1.000
_cell.angle_alpha   90.00
_cell.angle_beta   90.00
_cell.angle_gamma   90.00
#
_symmetry.space_group_name_H-M   'P 1'
#
loop_
_entity.id
_entity.type
_entity.pdbx_description
1 polymer ?
#
loop_
_entity_poly.entity_id
_entity_poly.type
_entity_poly.pdbx_seq_one_letter_code
_entity_poly.pdbx_strand_id
1 'polypeptide(L)'
;MLNLDTHIAVAVLNGDLTKEEYALVSVEPLAISGIVLWELAKLVQLKRLKLDLESQEFREFVRRVTVIPITLEIALKSTQLDFRSDPADEIIAATSFVERMPLLTRDKKLLRSREVPLARI
;
A
#
# COMPACT_ATOMS: atom_id res chain seq x y z
N MET A 1 -4.20 -12.43 -1.64
CA MET A 1 -4.53 -11.00 -1.54
C MET A 1 -3.26 -10.20 -1.74
N LEU A 2 -3.33 -9.11 -2.47
CA LEU A 2 -2.19 -8.27 -2.82
C LEU A 2 -2.24 -6.97 -2.01
N ASN A 3 -1.19 -6.70 -1.23
CA ASN A 3 -1.10 -5.46 -0.44
C ASN A 3 -0.48 -4.36 -1.31
N LEU A 4 -1.11 -3.19 -1.34
CA LEU A 4 -0.66 -2.08 -2.17
C LEU A 4 0.07 -1.03 -1.33
N ASP A 5 1.28 -0.66 -1.76
CA ASP A 5 1.96 0.52 -1.26
C ASP A 5 1.17 1.78 -1.68
N THR A 6 1.35 2.88 -0.96
CA THR A 6 0.61 4.13 -1.22
C THR A 6 0.76 4.60 -2.67
N HIS A 7 1.98 4.56 -3.21
CA HIS A 7 2.23 4.96 -4.60
C HIS A 7 1.47 4.10 -5.60
N ILE A 8 1.32 2.82 -5.31
CA ILE A 8 0.54 1.93 -6.17
C ILE A 8 -0.95 2.25 -6.06
N ALA A 9 -1.46 2.51 -4.85
CA ALA A 9 -2.85 2.94 -4.67
C ALA A 9 -3.14 4.21 -5.46
N VAL A 10 -2.22 5.19 -5.42
CA VAL A 10 -2.32 6.42 -6.22
C VAL A 10 -2.34 6.09 -7.70
N ALA A 11 -1.46 5.20 -8.15
CA ALA A 11 -1.40 4.80 -9.57
C ALA A 11 -2.67 4.09 -10.03
N VAL A 12 -3.29 3.29 -9.17
CA VAL A 12 -4.60 2.68 -9.47
C VAL A 12 -5.65 3.76 -9.70
N LEU A 13 -5.70 4.75 -8.79
CA LEU A 13 -6.69 5.83 -8.86
C LEU A 13 -6.49 6.74 -10.08
N ASN A 14 -5.23 6.96 -10.48
CA ASN A 14 -4.89 7.85 -11.58
C ASN A 14 -4.74 7.15 -12.93
N GLY A 15 -4.81 5.83 -12.97
CA GLY A 15 -4.60 5.07 -14.19
C GLY A 15 -3.15 5.04 -14.66
N ASP A 16 -2.18 5.12 -13.74
CA ASP A 16 -0.75 5.21 -14.04
C ASP A 16 0.02 3.91 -13.76
N LEU A 17 -0.67 2.78 -13.76
CA LEU A 17 -0.03 1.48 -13.59
C LEU A 17 0.75 1.08 -14.85
N THR A 18 1.87 0.41 -14.65
CA THR A 18 2.55 -0.28 -15.76
C THR A 18 1.69 -1.45 -16.23
N LYS A 19 2.01 -2.03 -17.40
CA LYS A 19 1.31 -3.22 -17.90
C LYS A 19 1.35 -4.37 -16.89
N GLU A 20 2.53 -4.60 -16.33
CA GLU A 20 2.76 -5.69 -15.37
C GLU A 20 1.99 -5.47 -14.08
N GLU A 21 1.99 -4.24 -13.58
CA GLU A 21 1.23 -3.87 -12.40
C GLU A 21 -0.26 -4.02 -12.64
N TYR A 22 -0.74 -3.54 -13.78
CA TYR A 22 -2.15 -3.64 -14.16
C TYR A 22 -2.61 -5.09 -14.25
N ALA A 23 -1.81 -5.94 -14.89
CA ALA A 23 -2.12 -7.36 -15.01
C ALA A 23 -2.32 -8.00 -13.63
N LEU A 24 -1.46 -7.67 -12.69
CA LEU A 24 -1.51 -8.21 -11.33
C LEU A 24 -2.72 -7.68 -10.54
N VAL A 25 -2.89 -6.36 -10.56
CA VAL A 25 -3.98 -5.67 -9.84
C VAL A 25 -5.35 -6.10 -10.36
N SER A 26 -5.45 -6.44 -11.65
CA SER A 26 -6.72 -6.80 -12.27
C SER A 26 -7.24 -8.17 -11.85
N VAL A 27 -6.37 -9.07 -11.42
CA VAL A 27 -6.75 -10.47 -11.13
C VAL A 27 -6.71 -10.82 -9.65
N GLU A 28 -6.00 -10.04 -8.83
CA GLU A 28 -5.83 -10.33 -7.41
C GLU A 28 -6.81 -9.54 -6.55
N PRO A 29 -7.32 -10.14 -5.46
CA PRO A 29 -7.99 -9.36 -4.43
C PRO A 29 -7.00 -8.37 -3.82
N LEU A 30 -7.42 -7.13 -3.61
CA LEU A 30 -6.55 -6.04 -3.19
C LEU A 30 -6.75 -5.71 -1.71
N ALA A 31 -5.66 -5.35 -1.05
CA ALA A 31 -5.65 -4.85 0.31
C ALA A 31 -4.81 -3.59 0.40
N ILE A 32 -5.12 -2.75 1.37
CA ILE A 32 -4.28 -1.63 1.77
C ILE A 32 -4.22 -1.60 3.30
N SER A 33 -3.09 -1.16 3.85
CA SER A 33 -3.03 -0.83 5.26
C SER A 33 -3.88 0.41 5.54
N GLY A 34 -4.48 0.49 6.72
CA GLY A 34 -5.19 1.69 7.15
C GLY A 34 -4.33 2.95 7.08
N ILE A 35 -3.00 2.81 7.21
CA ILE A 35 -2.07 3.95 7.10
C ILE A 35 -2.09 4.57 5.71
N VAL A 36 -2.42 3.79 4.68
CA VAL A 36 -2.50 4.30 3.30
C VAL A 36 -3.60 5.36 3.20
N LEU A 37 -4.74 5.14 3.85
CA LEU A 37 -5.82 6.14 3.87
C LEU A 37 -5.35 7.45 4.50
N TRP A 38 -4.60 7.36 5.61
CA TRP A 38 -4.04 8.53 6.25
C TRP A 38 -3.04 9.24 5.34
N GLU A 39 -2.15 8.49 4.68
CA GLU A 39 -1.18 9.08 3.75
C GLU A 39 -1.86 9.79 2.58
N LEU A 40 -2.89 9.17 2.00
CA LEU A 40 -3.65 9.81 0.91
C LEU A 40 -4.26 11.12 1.37
N ALA A 41 -4.88 11.13 2.55
CA ALA A 41 -5.46 12.35 3.11
C ALA A 41 -4.40 13.42 3.36
N LYS A 42 -3.22 13.04 3.86
CA LYS A 42 -2.10 13.97 4.08
C LYS A 42 -1.57 14.55 2.78
N LEU A 43 -1.41 13.71 1.77
CA LEU A 43 -0.93 14.18 0.46
C LEU A 43 -1.90 15.20 -0.16
N VAL A 44 -3.20 14.98 -0.01
CA VAL A 44 -4.23 15.93 -0.47
C VAL A 44 -4.14 17.22 0.35
N GLN A 45 -4.04 17.11 1.67
CA GLN A 45 -3.92 18.26 2.57
C GLN A 45 -2.71 19.13 2.20
N LEU A 46 -1.58 18.50 1.90
CA LEU A 46 -0.33 19.18 1.57
C LEU A 46 -0.28 19.61 0.09
N LYS A 47 -1.35 19.43 -0.66
CA LYS A 47 -1.46 19.77 -2.08
C LYS A 47 -0.43 19.06 -2.96
N ARG A 48 -0.01 17.86 -2.54
CA ARG A 48 0.91 17.01 -3.29
C ARG A 48 0.19 15.96 -4.13
N LEU A 49 -1.12 15.83 -3.95
CA LEU A 49 -1.96 14.90 -4.68
C LEU A 49 -3.28 15.57 -4.98
N LYS A 50 -3.67 15.58 -6.26
CA LYS A 50 -4.99 16.04 -6.67
C LYS A 50 -5.94 14.85 -6.68
N LEU A 51 -6.70 14.72 -5.61
CA LEU A 51 -7.66 13.65 -5.45
C LEU A 51 -8.79 14.17 -4.58
N ASP A 52 -10.03 13.92 -5.00
CA ASP A 52 -11.20 14.21 -4.18
C ASP A 52 -11.54 12.96 -3.37
N LEU A 53 -11.23 12.98 -2.08
CA LEU A 53 -11.49 11.88 -1.18
C LEU A 53 -12.97 11.63 -0.92
N GLU A 54 -13.84 12.56 -1.33
CA GLU A 54 -15.29 12.42 -1.22
C GLU A 54 -15.92 12.01 -2.54
N SER A 55 -15.11 11.81 -3.59
CA SER A 55 -15.60 11.39 -4.89
C SER A 55 -16.15 9.96 -4.87
N GLN A 56 -17.03 9.67 -5.80
CA GLN A 56 -17.57 8.32 -5.95
C GLN A 56 -16.48 7.33 -6.35
N GLU A 57 -15.54 7.74 -7.20
CA GLU A 57 -14.42 6.91 -7.64
C GLU A 57 -13.57 6.47 -6.45
N PHE A 58 -13.28 7.40 -5.53
CA PHE A 58 -12.50 7.05 -4.34
C PHE A 58 -13.27 6.12 -3.41
N ARG A 59 -14.58 6.38 -3.21
CA ARG A 59 -15.42 5.51 -2.40
C ARG A 59 -15.51 4.09 -2.97
N GLU A 60 -15.61 3.96 -4.29
CA GLU A 60 -15.60 2.67 -4.95
C GLU A 60 -14.27 1.96 -4.77
N PHE A 61 -13.16 2.68 -4.87
CA PHE A 61 -11.85 2.11 -4.59
C PHE A 61 -11.78 1.54 -3.17
N VAL A 62 -12.19 2.32 -2.17
CA VAL A 62 -12.16 1.88 -0.77
C VAL A 62 -13.06 0.66 -0.54
N ARG A 63 -14.20 0.58 -1.23
CA ARG A 63 -15.07 -0.60 -1.14
C ARG A 63 -14.47 -1.83 -1.80
N ARG A 64 -13.68 -1.63 -2.85
CA ARG A 64 -13.07 -2.71 -3.61
C ARG A 64 -11.90 -3.35 -2.87
N VAL A 65 -11.16 -2.58 -2.07
CA VAL A 65 -9.99 -3.07 -1.35
C VAL A 65 -10.38 -3.49 0.06
N THR A 66 -9.63 -4.45 0.61
CA THR A 66 -9.71 -4.77 2.04
C THR A 66 -8.78 -3.83 2.78
N VAL A 67 -9.31 -3.08 3.74
CA VAL A 67 -8.50 -2.20 4.58
C VAL A 67 -8.04 -2.99 5.81
N ILE A 68 -6.74 -3.16 5.95
CA ILE A 68 -6.14 -3.92 7.05
C ILE A 68 -5.84 -2.96 8.21
N PRO A 69 -6.41 -3.19 9.39
CA PRO A 69 -6.14 -2.33 10.55
C PRO A 69 -4.70 -2.50 11.04
N ILE A 70 -4.18 -1.45 11.67
CA ILE A 70 -2.86 -1.50 12.31
C ILE A 70 -3.03 -2.19 13.66
N THR A 71 -2.70 -3.47 13.72
CA THR A 71 -2.74 -4.25 14.94
C THR A 71 -1.48 -4.02 15.76
N LEU A 72 -1.48 -4.45 17.03
CA LEU A 72 -0.28 -4.41 17.86
C LEU A 72 0.85 -5.21 17.20
N GLU A 73 0.54 -6.37 16.64
CA GLU A 73 1.53 -7.22 15.98
C GLU A 73 2.19 -6.50 14.81
N ILE A 74 1.39 -5.82 13.98
CA ILE A 74 1.91 -5.03 12.85
C ILE A 74 2.75 -3.85 13.37
N ALA A 75 2.28 -3.15 14.38
CA ALA A 75 3.01 -2.01 14.97
C ALA A 75 4.37 -2.46 15.51
N LEU A 76 4.41 -3.55 16.24
CA LEU A 76 5.68 -4.08 16.77
C LEU A 76 6.63 -4.51 15.64
N LYS A 77 6.10 -5.22 14.63
CA LYS A 77 6.94 -5.66 13.49
C LYS A 77 7.49 -4.48 12.71
N SER A 78 6.75 -3.39 12.60
CA SER A 78 7.22 -2.21 11.87
C SER A 78 8.50 -1.61 12.45
N THR A 79 8.80 -1.88 13.71
CA THR A 79 10.02 -1.41 14.37
C THR A 79 11.17 -2.42 14.32
N GLN A 80 10.96 -3.58 13.71
CA GLN A 80 11.89 -4.70 13.70
C GLN A 80 12.17 -5.23 12.29
N LEU A 81 11.97 -4.41 11.28
CA LEU A 81 12.22 -4.80 9.89
C LEU A 81 13.71 -4.79 9.57
N ASP A 82 14.08 -5.46 8.48
CA ASP A 82 15.45 -5.52 7.98
C ASP A 82 15.87 -4.27 7.19
N PHE A 83 15.07 -3.21 7.25
CA PHE A 83 15.37 -1.92 6.64
C PHE A 83 14.73 -0.81 7.47
N ARG A 84 15.14 0.43 7.17
CA ARG A 84 14.53 1.63 7.74
C ARG A 84 14.01 2.52 6.64
N SER A 85 12.83 3.10 6.87
CA SER A 85 12.18 4.00 5.93
C SER A 85 11.25 4.95 6.70
N ASP A 86 10.43 5.71 5.99
CA ASP A 86 9.41 6.52 6.63
C ASP A 86 8.44 5.62 7.41
N PRO A 87 7.91 6.09 8.54
CA PRO A 87 7.04 5.24 9.38
C PRO A 87 5.89 4.58 8.64
N ALA A 88 5.25 5.29 7.72
CA ALA A 88 4.15 4.72 6.95
C ALA A 88 4.61 3.54 6.09
N ASP A 89 5.77 3.66 5.44
CA ASP A 89 6.34 2.58 4.63
C ASP A 89 6.64 1.34 5.48
N GLU A 90 7.15 1.57 6.68
CA GLU A 90 7.44 0.47 7.60
C GLU A 90 6.17 -0.25 8.05
N ILE A 91 5.10 0.49 8.31
CA ILE A 91 3.81 -0.09 8.67
C ILE A 91 3.22 -0.90 7.51
N ILE A 92 3.31 -0.38 6.29
CA ILE A 92 2.83 -1.09 5.10
C ILE A 92 3.60 -2.41 4.91
N ALA A 93 4.93 -2.35 5.02
CA ALA A 93 5.77 -3.54 4.88
C ALA A 93 5.50 -4.56 5.99
N ALA A 94 5.34 -4.10 7.23
CA ALA A 94 5.01 -4.96 8.36
C ALA A 94 3.65 -5.62 8.18
N THR A 95 2.69 -4.93 7.57
CA THR A 95 1.38 -5.50 7.26
C THR A 95 1.52 -6.71 6.35
N SER A 96 2.32 -6.59 5.29
CA SER A 96 2.60 -7.72 4.40
C SER A 96 3.26 -8.88 5.12
N PHE A 97 4.22 -8.59 5.99
CA PHE A 97 4.90 -9.63 6.77
C PHE A 97 3.93 -10.38 7.69
N VAL A 98 3.18 -9.64 8.50
CA VAL A 98 2.29 -10.23 9.51
C VAL A 98 1.12 -10.96 8.86
N GLU A 99 0.50 -10.36 7.86
CA GLU A 99 -0.68 -10.91 7.19
C GLU A 99 -0.31 -11.90 6.07
N ARG A 100 0.98 -12.10 5.81
CA ARG A 100 1.49 -13.05 4.82
C ARG A 100 0.92 -12.83 3.43
N MET A 101 0.91 -11.58 3.01
CA MET A 101 0.46 -11.20 1.67
C MET A 101 1.56 -10.45 0.94
N PRO A 102 1.74 -10.68 -0.38
CA PRO A 102 2.79 -9.97 -1.12
C PRO A 102 2.48 -8.48 -1.21
N LEU A 103 3.54 -7.68 -1.14
CA LEU A 103 3.50 -6.24 -1.27
C LEU A 103 3.83 -5.83 -2.69
N LEU A 104 2.97 -5.04 -3.30
CA LEU A 104 3.26 -4.40 -4.59
C LEU A 104 3.77 -2.98 -4.31
N THR A 105 5.01 -2.72 -4.67
CA THR A 105 5.68 -1.45 -4.43
C THR A 105 6.70 -1.17 -5.52
N ARG A 106 7.02 0.11 -5.70
CA ARG A 106 8.12 0.57 -6.56
C ARG A 106 9.31 1.07 -5.75
N ASP A 107 9.16 1.11 -4.43
CA ASP A 107 10.19 1.65 -3.53
C ASP A 107 11.37 0.68 -3.44
N LYS A 108 12.56 1.17 -3.81
CA LYS A 108 13.76 0.35 -3.85
C LYS A 108 14.19 -0.17 -2.48
N LYS A 109 13.93 0.59 -1.40
CA LYS A 109 14.25 0.14 -0.05
C LYS A 109 13.41 -1.09 0.32
N LEU A 110 12.11 -1.04 0.02
CA LEU A 110 11.21 -2.14 0.29
C LEU A 110 11.54 -3.35 -0.58
N LEU A 111 11.86 -3.11 -1.85
CA LEU A 111 12.21 -4.18 -2.80
C LEU A 111 13.50 -4.93 -2.42
N ARG A 112 14.34 -4.35 -1.59
CA ARG A 112 15.58 -4.99 -1.09
C ARG A 112 15.36 -5.81 0.16
N SER A 113 14.19 -5.72 0.79
CA SER A 113 13.90 -6.50 1.99
C SER A 113 13.95 -8.00 1.67
N ARG A 114 14.52 -8.75 2.61
CA ARG A 114 14.61 -10.22 2.50
C ARG A 114 13.50 -10.92 3.26
N GLU A 115 12.82 -10.21 4.16
CA GLU A 115 11.77 -10.81 4.97
C GLU A 115 10.36 -10.44 4.53
N VAL A 116 10.17 -9.28 3.89
CA VAL A 116 8.84 -8.83 3.44
C VAL A 116 8.46 -9.60 2.18
N PRO A 117 7.28 -10.25 2.16
CA PRO A 117 6.80 -10.86 0.92
C PRO A 117 6.59 -9.78 -0.14
N LEU A 118 7.14 -9.98 -1.32
CA LEU A 118 7.06 -9.01 -2.41
C LEU A 118 6.35 -9.62 -3.61
N ALA A 119 5.45 -8.84 -4.22
CA ALA A 119 4.87 -9.22 -5.50
C ALA A 119 5.94 -9.09 -6.58
N ARG A 120 6.08 -10.12 -7.37
CA ARG A 120 7.07 -10.15 -8.45
C ARG A 120 6.40 -9.82 -9.77
N ILE A 121 7.03 -8.91 -10.47
CA ILE A 121 6.55 -8.47 -11.78
C ILE A 121 7.57 -8.88 -12.85
#